data_c53db814baf9c47c4c23e2a3ffac7588
#
_entry.id   c53db814baf9c47c4c23e2a3ffac7588
#
_cell.length_a   1.000
_cell.length_b   1.000
_cell.length_c   1.000
_cell.angle_alpha   90.00
_cell.angle_beta   90.00
_cell.angle_gamma   90.00
#
_symmetry.space_group_name_H-M   'P 1'
#
loop_
_entity.id
_entity.type
_entity.pdbx_description
1 polymer ?
#
loop_
_entity_poly.entity_id
_entity_poly.type
_entity_poly.pdbx_seq_one_letter_code
_entity_poly.pdbx_strand_id
1 'polypeptide(L)'
;MAWNRTSVACSALCAALSACVAPRSIGVDAVDVRLVAEDTTWRAAYLTGQQELPTGREVHVPVGADVRLVLTSRTYISDFRLPELGLRDFAAPDLPSELRFRAARAGRYDVRGDELCGRPHTEKTRGWLVVEDAASFQAWIRKQRRGSQQ
;
A
#
# COMPACT_ATOMS: atom_id res chain seq x y z
N MET A 1 46.06 -53.49 -32.49
CA MET A 1 45.90 -52.81 -31.19
C MET A 1 45.18 -51.49 -31.43
N ALA A 2 43.88 -51.46 -31.23
CA ALA A 2 43.04 -50.29 -31.47
C ALA A 2 42.53 -49.78 -30.11
N TRP A 3 42.85 -48.53 -29.78
CA TRP A 3 42.45 -47.89 -28.54
C TRP A 3 41.25 -46.96 -28.84
N ASN A 4 40.10 -47.37 -28.38
CA ASN A 4 38.86 -46.65 -28.56
C ASN A 4 38.69 -45.60 -27.46
N ARG A 5 38.69 -44.30 -27.85
CA ARG A 5 38.42 -43.15 -26.96
C ARG A 5 36.95 -42.81 -27.09
N THR A 6 36.14 -43.26 -26.13
CA THR A 6 34.75 -42.79 -25.95
C THR A 6 34.75 -41.46 -25.23
N SER A 7 34.47 -40.40 -25.97
CA SER A 7 34.21 -39.06 -25.41
C SER A 7 32.79 -39.03 -24.80
N VAL A 8 32.74 -38.93 -23.50
CA VAL A 8 31.47 -38.64 -22.79
C VAL A 8 31.25 -37.16 -22.80
N ALA A 9 30.31 -36.68 -23.63
CA ALA A 9 29.83 -35.33 -23.62
C ALA A 9 28.87 -35.14 -22.45
N CYS A 10 29.34 -34.43 -21.43
CA CYS A 10 28.50 -34.02 -20.28
C CYS A 10 27.76 -32.74 -20.67
N SER A 11 26.54 -32.88 -21.19
CA SER A 11 25.63 -31.77 -21.42
C SER A 11 25.04 -31.33 -20.09
N ALA A 12 25.60 -30.28 -19.47
CA ALA A 12 25.01 -29.62 -18.32
C ALA A 12 23.78 -28.78 -18.76
N LEU A 13 22.60 -29.32 -18.55
CA LEU A 13 21.33 -28.63 -18.73
C LEU A 13 21.15 -27.67 -17.57
N CYS A 14 21.56 -26.42 -17.73
CA CYS A 14 21.28 -25.34 -16.79
C CYS A 14 19.81 -24.93 -16.96
N ALA A 15 18.87 -25.58 -16.27
CA ALA A 15 17.49 -25.12 -16.16
C ALA A 15 17.46 -23.92 -15.22
N ALA A 16 17.50 -22.71 -15.79
CA ALA A 16 17.22 -21.48 -15.07
C ALA A 16 15.73 -21.46 -14.66
N LEU A 17 15.45 -21.88 -13.43
CA LEU A 17 14.15 -21.65 -12.79
C LEU A 17 13.99 -20.16 -12.54
N SER A 18 13.50 -19.45 -13.55
CA SER A 18 12.97 -18.09 -13.39
C SER A 18 11.70 -18.21 -12.56
N ALA A 19 11.82 -18.10 -11.23
CA ALA A 19 10.69 -18.00 -10.35
C ALA A 19 9.94 -16.71 -10.68
N CYS A 20 8.91 -16.81 -11.51
CA CYS A 20 7.97 -15.74 -11.76
C CYS A 20 7.20 -15.53 -10.46
N VAL A 21 7.66 -14.60 -9.61
CA VAL A 21 6.94 -14.20 -8.41
C VAL A 21 5.70 -13.47 -8.86
N ALA A 22 4.58 -14.18 -8.87
CA ALA A 22 3.29 -13.57 -9.17
C ALA A 22 3.03 -12.44 -8.16
N PRO A 23 2.54 -11.27 -8.60
CA PRO A 23 2.23 -10.19 -7.69
C PRO A 23 1.20 -10.65 -6.67
N ARG A 24 1.54 -10.55 -5.39
CA ARG A 24 0.60 -10.91 -4.32
C ARG A 24 -0.67 -10.08 -4.48
N SER A 25 -1.82 -10.74 -4.45
CA SER A 25 -3.12 -10.08 -4.44
C SER A 25 -3.27 -9.30 -3.13
N ILE A 26 -3.83 -8.09 -3.21
CA ILE A 26 -4.27 -7.36 -2.02
C ILE A 26 -5.44 -8.15 -1.45
N GLY A 27 -5.27 -8.64 -0.20
CA GLY A 27 -6.27 -9.46 0.49
C GLY A 27 -7.54 -8.68 0.84
N VAL A 28 -8.60 -9.41 1.17
CA VAL A 28 -9.85 -8.81 1.67
C VAL A 28 -9.93 -8.85 3.19
N ASP A 29 -9.13 -9.69 3.84
CA ASP A 29 -9.14 -9.86 5.30
C ASP A 29 -8.11 -8.96 6.00
N ALA A 30 -7.00 -8.66 5.32
CA ALA A 30 -5.95 -7.78 5.84
C ALA A 30 -5.43 -6.86 4.73
N VAL A 31 -5.28 -5.59 5.04
CA VAL A 31 -4.87 -4.55 4.10
C VAL A 31 -3.77 -3.69 4.71
N ASP A 32 -2.63 -3.65 4.05
CA ASP A 32 -1.49 -2.82 4.41
C ASP A 32 -1.40 -1.61 3.49
N VAL A 33 -1.41 -0.41 4.07
CA VAL A 33 -1.34 0.85 3.32
C VAL A 33 -0.27 1.74 3.91
N ARG A 34 0.57 2.31 3.05
CA ARG A 34 1.45 3.42 3.40
C ARG A 34 0.73 4.74 3.09
N LEU A 35 0.75 5.66 4.04
CA LEU A 35 0.32 7.04 3.88
C LEU A 35 1.52 7.97 4.05
N VAL A 36 1.78 8.77 3.04
CA VAL A 36 2.85 9.76 3.04
C VAL A 36 2.23 11.16 3.06
N ALA A 37 2.55 11.94 4.08
CA ALA A 37 2.21 13.36 4.11
C ALA A 37 3.18 14.13 3.18
N GLU A 38 2.62 14.85 2.22
CA GLU A 38 3.37 15.66 1.25
C GLU A 38 2.58 16.94 0.96
N ASP A 39 3.18 18.09 1.24
CA ASP A 39 2.60 19.42 0.95
C ASP A 39 1.14 19.58 1.42
N THR A 40 0.83 19.23 2.65
CA THR A 40 -0.52 19.25 3.23
C THR A 40 -1.49 18.21 2.67
N THR A 41 -1.06 17.28 1.80
CA THR A 41 -1.89 16.18 1.32
C THR A 41 -1.39 14.83 1.81
N TRP A 42 -2.29 13.84 1.83
CA TRP A 42 -1.94 12.45 2.06
C TRP A 42 -1.90 11.69 0.74
N ARG A 43 -0.79 10.99 0.49
CA ARG A 43 -0.67 10.05 -0.63
C ARG A 43 -0.66 8.63 -0.13
N ALA A 44 -1.51 7.81 -0.69
CA ALA A 44 -1.67 6.42 -0.32
C ALA A 44 -1.01 5.47 -1.33
N ALA A 45 -0.45 4.39 -0.80
CA ALA A 45 0.00 3.25 -1.60
C ALA A 45 -0.27 1.94 -0.83
N TYR A 46 -0.82 0.93 -1.52
CA TYR A 46 -0.98 -0.41 -0.94
C TYR A 46 0.33 -1.17 -1.00
N LEU A 47 0.64 -1.84 0.11
CA LEU A 47 1.84 -2.66 0.23
C LEU A 47 1.53 -4.11 -0.14
N THR A 48 2.16 -4.64 -1.18
CA THR A 48 1.99 -6.01 -1.65
C THR A 48 3.33 -6.74 -1.68
N GLY A 49 3.79 -7.16 -0.52
CA GLY A 49 5.15 -7.67 -0.37
C GLY A 49 6.17 -6.57 -0.59
N GLN A 50 6.98 -6.67 -1.66
CA GLN A 50 7.98 -5.65 -2.02
C GLN A 50 7.47 -4.61 -3.03
N GLN A 51 6.21 -4.71 -3.46
CA GLN A 51 5.62 -3.80 -4.44
C GLN A 51 4.65 -2.85 -3.78
N GLU A 52 4.56 -1.65 -4.32
CA GLU A 52 3.60 -0.63 -3.92
C GLU A 52 2.64 -0.32 -5.08
N LEU A 53 1.36 -0.20 -4.75
CA LEU A 53 0.34 0.27 -5.67
C LEU A 53 -0.11 1.67 -5.22
N PRO A 54 0.39 2.75 -5.84
CA PRO A 54 -0.03 4.11 -5.51
C PRO A 54 -1.47 4.36 -5.94
N THR A 55 -2.23 5.07 -5.11
CA THR A 55 -3.66 5.31 -5.33
C THR A 55 -4.10 6.76 -5.09
N GLY A 56 -3.15 7.66 -4.88
CA GLY A 56 -3.46 9.07 -4.67
C GLY A 56 -3.94 9.38 -3.25
N ARG A 57 -5.10 10.03 -3.11
CA ARG A 57 -5.61 10.53 -1.83
C ARG A 57 -6.71 9.67 -1.20
N GLU A 58 -7.10 8.62 -1.85
CA GLU A 58 -8.15 7.72 -1.39
C GLU A 58 -7.58 6.36 -1.01
N VAL A 59 -7.98 5.88 0.15
CA VAL A 59 -7.70 4.53 0.64
C VAL A 59 -9.02 3.79 0.70
N HIS A 60 -9.15 2.71 -0.02
CA HIS A 60 -10.31 1.81 0.03
C HIS A 60 -9.96 0.56 0.81
N VAL A 61 -10.84 0.09 1.66
CA VAL A 61 -10.64 -1.14 2.42
C VAL A 61 -11.95 -1.92 2.52
N PRO A 62 -11.88 -3.26 2.55
CA PRO A 62 -13.09 -4.07 2.74
C PRO A 62 -13.64 -3.92 4.17
N VAL A 63 -14.96 -3.93 4.29
CA VAL A 63 -15.59 -4.02 5.60
C VAL A 63 -15.18 -5.34 6.27
N GLY A 64 -14.83 -5.27 7.56
CA GLY A 64 -14.34 -6.42 8.33
C GLY A 64 -12.84 -6.68 8.23
N ALA A 65 -12.10 -5.98 7.35
CA ALA A 65 -10.66 -6.15 7.23
C ALA A 65 -9.89 -5.58 8.42
N ASP A 66 -8.77 -6.22 8.73
CA ASP A 66 -7.74 -5.69 9.61
C ASP A 66 -6.81 -4.78 8.79
N VAL A 67 -6.77 -3.50 9.16
CA VAL A 67 -6.04 -2.47 8.41
C VAL A 67 -4.80 -2.06 9.18
N ARG A 68 -3.66 -2.04 8.48
CA ARG A 68 -2.41 -1.47 8.95
C ARG A 68 -2.06 -0.25 8.10
N LEU A 69 -2.03 0.92 8.75
CA LEU A 69 -1.55 2.15 8.14
C LEU A 69 -0.12 2.42 8.60
N VAL A 70 0.79 2.55 7.65
CA VAL A 70 2.17 2.99 7.91
C VAL A 70 2.24 4.46 7.54
N LEU A 71 2.42 5.33 8.52
CA LEU A 71 2.44 6.77 8.37
C LEU A 71 3.88 7.27 8.27
N THR A 72 4.14 8.12 7.31
CA THR A 72 5.41 8.85 7.19
C THR A 72 5.16 10.21 6.53
N SER A 73 6.15 11.08 6.51
CA SER A 73 6.08 12.36 5.81
C SER A 73 7.35 12.61 4.99
N ARG A 74 7.29 13.55 4.04
CA ARG A 74 8.46 13.92 3.26
C ARG A 74 9.32 14.98 3.93
N THR A 75 8.71 15.98 4.55
CA THR A 75 9.43 17.20 4.96
C THR A 75 9.16 17.59 6.39
N TYR A 76 7.89 17.65 6.79
CA TYR A 76 7.48 18.16 8.10
C TYR A 76 6.77 17.06 8.90
N ILE A 77 6.74 17.20 10.22
CA ILE A 77 5.90 16.36 11.05
C ILE A 77 4.44 16.76 10.79
N SER A 78 3.61 15.79 10.44
CA SER A 78 2.19 15.97 10.16
C SER A 78 1.34 15.21 11.16
N ASP A 79 0.32 15.85 11.68
CA ASP A 79 -0.71 15.22 12.53
C ASP A 79 -1.67 14.43 11.65
N PHE A 80 -1.87 13.17 11.93
CA PHE A 80 -2.83 12.30 11.24
C PHE A 80 -4.04 12.06 12.13
N ARG A 81 -5.23 12.29 11.58
CA ARG A 81 -6.50 12.10 12.32
C ARG A 81 -7.57 11.44 11.45
N LEU A 82 -8.22 10.44 12.03
CA LEU A 82 -9.49 9.87 11.57
C LEU A 82 -10.51 9.99 12.72
N PRO A 83 -11.14 11.14 12.88
CA PRO A 83 -11.95 11.45 14.08
C PRO A 83 -13.11 10.49 14.29
N GLU A 84 -13.76 10.06 13.21
CA GLU A 84 -14.91 9.17 13.23
C GLU A 84 -14.57 7.75 13.72
N LEU A 85 -13.28 7.39 13.66
CA LEU A 85 -12.75 6.12 14.16
C LEU A 85 -11.93 6.29 15.46
N GLY A 86 -11.81 7.53 15.94
CA GLY A 86 -11.03 7.85 17.15
C GLY A 86 -9.53 7.62 16.99
N LEU A 87 -9.01 7.60 15.76
CA LEU A 87 -7.60 7.34 15.47
C LEU A 87 -6.83 8.64 15.30
N ARG A 88 -5.65 8.69 15.92
CA ARG A 88 -4.70 9.79 15.81
C ARG A 88 -3.28 9.30 15.96
N ASP A 89 -2.37 9.85 15.15
CA ASP A 89 -0.93 9.63 15.26
C ASP A 89 -0.17 10.73 14.51
N PHE A 90 1.16 10.64 14.47
CA PHE A 90 2.02 11.57 13.74
C PHE A 90 2.78 10.85 12.64
N ALA A 91 2.92 11.52 11.50
CA ALA A 91 3.80 11.13 10.43
C ALA A 91 5.05 12.01 10.47
N ALA A 92 6.23 11.41 10.54
CA ALA A 92 7.50 12.11 10.57
C ALA A 92 8.44 11.62 9.45
N PRO A 93 9.36 12.46 8.95
CA PRO A 93 10.41 12.02 8.03
C PRO A 93 11.28 10.97 8.71
N ASP A 94 11.65 9.92 7.98
CA ASP A 94 12.56 8.84 8.39
C ASP A 94 12.18 8.09 9.69
N LEU A 95 11.00 8.37 10.23
CA LEU A 95 10.45 7.71 11.42
C LEU A 95 9.01 7.26 11.16
N PRO A 96 8.79 6.12 10.48
CA PRO A 96 7.46 5.62 10.23
C PRO A 96 6.77 5.20 11.54
N SER A 97 5.48 5.54 11.67
CA SER A 97 4.60 5.05 12.72
C SER A 97 3.55 4.11 12.16
N GLU A 98 2.94 3.28 13.00
CA GLU A 98 1.93 2.31 12.59
C GLU A 98 0.64 2.47 13.39
N LEU A 99 -0.48 2.60 12.67
CA LEU A 99 -1.82 2.48 13.21
C LEU A 99 -2.47 1.19 12.73
N ARG A 100 -3.13 0.48 13.64
CA ARG A 100 -3.88 -0.74 13.34
C ARG A 100 -5.31 -0.60 13.81
N PHE A 101 -6.25 -0.95 12.97
CA PHE A 101 -7.68 -0.96 13.31
C PHE A 101 -8.44 -1.96 12.46
N ARG A 102 -9.65 -2.30 12.91
CA ARG A 102 -10.59 -3.09 12.12
C ARG A 102 -11.61 -2.19 11.43
N ALA A 103 -11.78 -2.35 10.13
CA ALA A 103 -12.74 -1.60 9.34
C ALA A 103 -14.18 -2.11 9.58
N ALA A 104 -14.74 -1.83 10.76
CA ALA A 104 -15.98 -2.48 11.24
C ALA A 104 -17.25 -2.05 10.52
N ARG A 105 -17.31 -0.84 9.97
CA ARG A 105 -18.53 -0.27 9.37
C ARG A 105 -18.25 0.35 8.02
N ALA A 106 -19.06 0.03 7.01
CA ALA A 106 -18.99 0.68 5.71
C ALA A 106 -19.28 2.18 5.83
N GLY A 107 -18.56 2.98 5.04
CA GLY A 107 -18.69 4.43 5.06
C GLY A 107 -17.51 5.13 4.42
N ARG A 108 -17.60 6.45 4.33
CA ARG A 108 -16.51 7.32 3.88
C ARG A 108 -16.09 8.22 5.03
N TYR A 109 -14.83 8.13 5.41
CA TYR A 109 -14.24 8.76 6.57
C TYR A 109 -13.22 9.80 6.13
N ASP A 110 -13.23 10.98 6.78
CA ASP A 110 -12.37 12.09 6.43
C ASP A 110 -10.98 11.93 7.06
N VAL A 111 -9.96 11.78 6.22
CA VAL A 111 -8.56 11.78 6.66
C VAL A 111 -8.09 13.22 6.79
N ARG A 112 -7.87 13.65 8.02
CA ARG A 112 -7.42 14.99 8.37
C ARG A 112 -5.97 14.96 8.84
N GLY A 113 -5.31 16.10 8.68
CA GLY A 113 -3.99 16.29 9.24
C GLY A 113 -3.41 17.64 8.85
N ASP A 114 -2.68 18.22 9.78
CA ASP A 114 -2.03 19.51 9.62
C ASP A 114 -0.52 19.32 9.81
N GLU A 115 0.29 20.15 9.14
CA GLU A 115 1.69 20.28 9.51
C GLU A 115 1.79 20.91 10.91
N LEU A 116 2.58 20.34 11.81
CA LEU A 116 2.69 20.83 13.20
C LEU A 116 3.13 22.29 13.32
N CYS A 117 3.93 22.75 12.36
CA CYS A 117 4.42 24.13 12.31
C CYS A 117 4.14 24.77 10.95
N GLY A 118 3.16 24.29 10.21
CA GLY A 118 2.96 24.61 8.83
C GLY A 118 1.55 25.08 8.47
N ARG A 119 1.13 24.72 7.28
CA ARG A 119 -0.14 25.15 6.69
C ARG A 119 -1.29 24.29 7.16
N PRO A 120 -2.45 24.86 7.48
CA PRO A 120 -3.62 24.10 7.86
C PRO A 120 -4.17 23.27 6.71
N HIS A 121 -4.79 22.15 7.07
CA HIS A 121 -5.52 21.30 6.14
C HIS A 121 -6.67 22.06 5.47
N THR A 122 -6.83 21.90 4.16
CA THR A 122 -7.90 22.51 3.38
C THR A 122 -8.76 21.43 2.68
N GLU A 123 -9.95 21.82 2.22
CA GLU A 123 -10.80 20.96 1.40
C GLU A 123 -10.06 20.34 0.19
N LYS A 124 -9.13 21.09 -0.42
CA LYS A 124 -8.34 20.64 -1.57
C LYS A 124 -7.30 19.57 -1.22
N THR A 125 -6.91 19.49 0.05
CA THR A 125 -5.86 18.58 0.55
C THR A 125 -6.42 17.37 1.29
N ARG A 126 -7.74 17.32 1.46
CA ARG A 126 -8.45 16.25 2.16
C ARG A 126 -8.21 14.89 1.53
N GLY A 127 -7.93 13.89 2.36
CA GLY A 127 -7.89 12.48 2.00
C GLY A 127 -9.15 11.75 2.44
N TRP A 128 -9.34 10.52 1.95
CA TRP A 128 -10.51 9.72 2.29
C TRP A 128 -10.13 8.27 2.58
N LEU A 129 -10.69 7.72 3.65
CA LEU A 129 -10.78 6.29 3.87
C LEU A 129 -12.21 5.84 3.51
N VAL A 130 -12.32 4.95 2.54
CA VAL A 130 -13.59 4.38 2.09
C VAL A 130 -13.64 2.92 2.51
N VAL A 131 -14.57 2.60 3.39
CA VAL A 131 -14.84 1.22 3.81
C VAL A 131 -16.05 0.71 3.03
N GLU A 132 -15.85 -0.33 2.23
CA GLU A 132 -16.86 -0.83 1.30
C GLU A 132 -16.90 -2.36 1.28
N ASP A 133 -17.82 -2.95 0.54
CA ASP A 133 -17.86 -4.40 0.39
C ASP A 133 -16.65 -4.94 -0.39
N ALA A 134 -16.34 -6.23 -0.20
CA ALA A 134 -15.17 -6.86 -0.80
C ALA A 134 -15.17 -6.83 -2.34
N ALA A 135 -16.34 -6.90 -2.99
CA ALA A 135 -16.43 -6.90 -4.45
C ALA A 135 -16.12 -5.50 -5.02
N SER A 136 -16.66 -4.45 -4.41
CA SER A 136 -16.38 -3.04 -4.73
C SER A 136 -14.90 -2.73 -4.54
N PHE A 137 -14.32 -3.11 -3.41
CA PHE A 137 -12.90 -2.97 -3.15
C PHE A 137 -12.03 -3.64 -4.21
N GLN A 138 -12.30 -4.89 -4.56
CA GLN A 138 -11.55 -5.60 -5.59
C GLN A 138 -11.70 -4.96 -6.98
N ALA A 139 -12.89 -4.44 -7.31
CA ALA A 139 -13.10 -3.70 -8.55
C ALA A 139 -12.28 -2.41 -8.59
N TRP A 140 -12.23 -1.68 -7.49
CA TRP A 140 -11.44 -0.47 -7.34
C TRP A 140 -9.92 -0.76 -7.46
N ILE A 141 -9.40 -1.78 -6.79
CA ILE A 141 -7.99 -2.20 -6.90
C ILE A 141 -7.62 -2.56 -8.35
N ARG A 142 -8.49 -3.30 -9.07
CA ARG A 142 -8.25 -3.61 -10.48
C ARG A 142 -8.16 -2.35 -11.35
N LYS A 143 -8.98 -1.34 -11.06
CA LYS A 143 -8.94 -0.05 -11.75
C LYS A 143 -7.61 0.67 -11.51
N GLN A 144 -7.14 0.73 -10.26
CA GLN A 144 -5.86 1.37 -9.90
C GLN A 144 -4.68 0.70 -10.61
N ARG A 145 -4.64 -0.64 -10.64
CA ARG A 145 -3.57 -1.38 -11.33
C ARG A 145 -3.51 -1.08 -12.82
N ARG A 146 -4.65 -0.94 -13.49
CA ARG A 146 -4.69 -0.56 -14.91
C ARG A 146 -4.18 0.87 -15.15
N GLY A 147 -4.52 1.79 -14.28
CA GLY A 147 -4.04 3.17 -14.35
C GLY A 147 -2.54 3.35 -14.11
N SER A 148 -1.92 2.45 -13.33
CA SER A 148 -0.48 2.50 -13.04
C SER A 148 0.41 1.90 -14.15
N GLN A 149 -0.19 1.31 -15.19
CA GLN A 149 0.53 0.68 -16.31
C GLN A 149 0.58 1.55 -17.57
N GLN A 150 -0.01 2.73 -17.55
CA GLN A 150 0.02 3.74 -18.63
C GLN A 150 1.02 4.85 -18.29
#